data_b804bf2699455d1998b03b5d413fb848
#
_entry.id   b804bf2699455d1998b03b5d413fb848
#
_cell.length_a   1.000
_cell.length_b   1.000
_cell.length_c   1.000
_cell.angle_alpha   90.00
_cell.angle_beta   90.00
_cell.angle_gamma   90.00
#
_symmetry.space_group_name_H-M   'P 1'
#
loop_
_entity.id
_entity.type
_entity.pdbx_description
1 polymer ?
#
loop_
_entity_poly.entity_id
_entity_poly.type
_entity_poly.pdbx_seq_one_letter_code
_entity_poly.pdbx_strand_id
1 'polypeptide(L)'
;KMYEKIHDNNLILGSRFIGKNERNNLYKRTLYANYFLSRLFSLIFGTKITDVATCYKMMPSDFFRTFNIKSSGFEFEIEVLANFLKYNKTISEVPINYSGRSYSEGKKIKTIDGFKYIYWMFKTRLWEEN
;
A
#
# COMPACT_ATOMS: atom_id res chain seq x y z
N LYS A 1 9.27 -14.44 7.26
CA LYS A 1 9.65 -13.89 5.93
C LYS A 1 9.71 -12.35 5.90
N MET A 2 8.68 -11.63 6.38
CA MET A 2 8.75 -10.15 6.46
C MET A 2 9.76 -9.71 7.51
N TYR A 3 9.68 -10.26 8.71
CA TYR A 3 10.57 -9.93 9.83
C TYR A 3 12.07 -10.13 9.51
N GLU A 4 12.42 -11.14 8.75
CA GLU A 4 13.82 -11.43 8.36
C GLU A 4 14.42 -10.38 7.40
N LYS A 5 13.57 -9.55 6.78
CA LYS A 5 13.98 -8.53 5.80
C LYS A 5 13.89 -7.10 6.33
N ILE A 6 13.39 -6.92 7.56
CA ILE A 6 13.25 -5.58 8.10
C ILE A 6 14.60 -5.05 8.58
N HIS A 7 14.89 -3.82 8.20
CA HIS A 7 16.04 -3.04 8.64
C HIS A 7 15.56 -1.64 9.00
N ASP A 8 16.37 -0.86 9.72
CA ASP A 8 16.01 0.47 10.22
C ASP A 8 15.59 1.48 9.14
N ASN A 9 15.95 1.20 7.90
CA ASN A 9 15.72 2.09 6.76
C ASN A 9 14.70 1.58 5.75
N ASN A 10 13.99 0.49 6.03
CA ASN A 10 13.03 -0.05 5.06
C ASN A 10 11.64 -0.29 5.63
N LEU A 11 10.67 -0.26 4.73
CA LEU A 11 9.31 -0.74 4.94
C LEU A 11 9.11 -1.98 4.08
N ILE A 12 8.57 -3.03 4.66
CA ILE A 12 8.27 -4.27 3.96
C ILE A 12 6.77 -4.35 3.70
N LEU A 13 6.40 -4.52 2.43
CA LEU A 13 5.03 -4.82 2.00
C LEU A 13 4.85 -6.31 1.75
N GLY A 14 3.74 -6.86 2.19
CA GLY A 14 3.28 -8.16 1.74
C GLY A 14 2.50 -8.01 0.44
N SER A 15 3.12 -8.29 -0.70
CA SER A 15 2.44 -8.19 -2.00
C SER A 15 1.69 -9.46 -2.37
N ARG A 16 0.45 -9.28 -2.82
CA ARG A 16 -0.41 -10.32 -3.37
C ARG A 16 -0.05 -10.65 -4.82
N PHE A 17 0.77 -9.85 -5.48
CA PHE A 17 0.97 -9.87 -6.94
C PHE A 17 2.34 -10.36 -7.39
N ILE A 18 3.29 -10.53 -6.48
CA ILE A 18 4.60 -11.12 -6.77
C ILE A 18 4.65 -12.59 -6.34
N GLY A 19 5.50 -13.36 -7.02
CA GLY A 19 5.71 -14.79 -6.73
C GLY A 19 4.56 -15.68 -7.21
N LYS A 20 4.69 -16.98 -6.92
CA LYS A 20 3.73 -18.04 -7.26
C LYS A 20 2.83 -18.39 -6.07
N ASN A 21 2.24 -17.38 -5.45
CA ASN A 21 1.43 -17.61 -4.25
C ASN A 21 -0.03 -17.86 -4.58
N GLU A 22 -0.71 -18.57 -3.69
CA GLU A 22 -2.14 -18.82 -3.80
C GLU A 22 -2.93 -17.52 -3.63
N ARG A 23 -3.84 -17.26 -4.54
CA ARG A 23 -4.74 -16.12 -4.56
C ARG A 23 -6.16 -16.62 -4.82
N ASN A 24 -6.93 -16.66 -3.77
CA ASN A 24 -8.34 -17.08 -3.82
C ASN A 24 -9.25 -15.85 -3.71
N ASN A 25 -10.40 -15.90 -4.36
CA ASN A 25 -11.45 -14.84 -4.33
C ASN A 25 -10.95 -13.43 -4.72
N LEU A 26 -9.98 -13.34 -5.64
CA LEU A 26 -9.54 -12.05 -6.16
C LEU A 26 -10.33 -11.71 -7.43
N TYR A 27 -11.27 -10.78 -7.32
CA TYR A 27 -12.07 -10.33 -8.46
C TYR A 27 -11.19 -9.61 -9.50
N LYS A 28 -11.37 -9.94 -10.77
CA LYS A 28 -10.60 -9.36 -11.88
C LYS A 28 -10.61 -7.83 -11.87
N ARG A 29 -11.77 -7.22 -11.62
CA ARG A 29 -11.92 -5.77 -11.50
C ARG A 29 -11.03 -5.18 -10.40
N THR A 30 -11.01 -5.79 -9.22
CA THR A 30 -10.15 -5.38 -8.10
C THR A 30 -8.67 -5.56 -8.44
N LEU A 31 -8.33 -6.64 -9.13
CA LEU A 31 -6.98 -6.91 -9.60
C LEU A 31 -6.46 -5.79 -10.52
N TYR A 32 -7.21 -5.46 -11.58
CA TYR A 32 -6.81 -4.39 -12.51
C TYR A 32 -6.75 -3.02 -11.84
N ALA A 33 -7.70 -2.71 -10.96
CA ALA A 33 -7.68 -1.47 -10.19
C ALA A 33 -6.41 -1.37 -9.31
N ASN A 34 -6.05 -2.43 -8.62
CA ASN A 34 -4.84 -2.47 -7.80
C ASN A 34 -3.55 -2.34 -8.63
N TYR A 35 -3.48 -2.98 -9.79
CA TYR A 35 -2.34 -2.80 -10.71
C TYR A 35 -2.23 -1.35 -11.18
N PHE A 36 -3.33 -0.75 -11.59
CA PHE A 36 -3.36 0.64 -12.02
C PHE A 36 -2.90 1.58 -10.89
N LEU A 37 -3.47 1.45 -9.69
CA LEU A 37 -3.12 2.28 -8.54
C LEU A 37 -1.65 2.10 -8.11
N SER A 38 -1.14 0.88 -8.14
CA SER A 38 0.26 0.61 -7.81
C SER A 38 1.23 1.21 -8.82
N ARG A 39 0.89 1.14 -10.12
CA ARG A 39 1.67 1.79 -11.18
C ARG A 39 1.66 3.30 -11.05
N LEU A 40 0.47 3.88 -10.80
CA LEU A 40 0.32 5.32 -10.63
C LEU A 40 1.12 5.82 -9.41
N PHE A 41 1.01 5.15 -8.27
CA PHE A 41 1.80 5.46 -7.08
C PHE A 41 3.31 5.37 -7.37
N SER A 42 3.74 4.31 -8.01
CA SER A 42 5.15 4.11 -8.36
C SER A 42 5.69 5.24 -9.24
N LEU A 43 4.86 5.73 -10.17
CA LEU A 43 5.22 6.83 -11.06
C LEU A 43 5.33 8.17 -10.31
N ILE A 44 4.34 8.47 -9.45
CA ILE A 44 4.27 9.73 -8.69
C ILE A 44 5.41 9.84 -7.67
N PHE A 45 5.76 8.73 -7.01
CA PHE A 45 6.75 8.72 -5.93
C PHE A 45 8.14 8.20 -6.33
N GLY A 46 8.35 7.83 -7.60
CA GLY A 46 9.64 7.35 -8.07
C GLY A 46 10.09 6.03 -7.44
N THR A 47 9.16 5.17 -7.07
CA THR A 47 9.42 3.88 -6.42
C THR A 47 8.92 2.71 -7.28
N LYS A 48 9.20 1.48 -6.87
CA LYS A 48 8.69 0.28 -7.55
C LYS A 48 7.96 -0.58 -6.55
N ILE A 49 6.62 -0.51 -6.56
CA ILE A 49 5.75 -1.37 -5.76
C ILE A 49 4.68 -2.00 -6.64
N THR A 50 4.27 -3.21 -6.29
CA THR A 50 3.27 -3.97 -7.03
C THR A 50 1.90 -4.00 -6.35
N ASP A 51 1.85 -3.72 -5.05
CA ASP A 51 0.62 -3.81 -4.25
C ASP A 51 0.49 -2.64 -3.26
N VAL A 52 0.08 -1.48 -3.76
CA VAL A 52 -0.11 -0.26 -2.95
C VAL A 52 -1.23 -0.41 -1.90
N ALA A 53 -2.23 -1.23 -2.19
CA ALA A 53 -3.43 -1.41 -1.36
C ALA A 53 -3.35 -2.61 -0.41
N THR A 54 -2.16 -3.14 -0.17
CA THR A 54 -1.99 -4.21 0.81
C THR A 54 -2.01 -3.66 2.23
N CYS A 55 -2.75 -4.32 3.12
CA CYS A 55 -2.73 -4.03 4.57
C CYS A 55 -1.51 -4.66 5.28
N TYR A 56 -0.76 -5.51 4.61
CA TYR A 56 0.43 -6.15 5.19
C TYR A 56 1.64 -5.24 5.05
N LYS A 57 1.86 -4.42 6.07
CA LYS A 57 3.00 -3.51 6.18
C LYS A 57 3.78 -3.77 7.46
N MET A 58 5.09 -3.76 7.36
CA MET A 58 5.99 -3.86 8.51
C MET A 58 7.05 -2.77 8.41
N MET A 59 7.19 -1.97 9.45
CA MET A 59 8.17 -0.90 9.57
C MET A 59 8.63 -0.74 11.02
N PRO A 60 9.74 -0.08 11.30
CA PRO A 60 10.15 0.26 12.65
C PRO A 60 9.09 1.11 13.37
N SER A 61 8.70 0.73 14.58
CA SER A 61 7.61 1.38 15.32
C SER A 61 7.92 2.82 15.68
N ASP A 62 9.17 3.13 16.02
CA ASP A 62 9.58 4.47 16.38
C ASP A 62 9.45 5.43 15.19
N PHE A 63 9.73 4.92 13.99
CA PHE A 63 9.54 5.69 12.78
C PHE A 63 8.05 5.95 12.48
N PHE A 64 7.20 4.95 12.65
CA PHE A 64 5.75 5.12 12.46
C PHE A 64 5.16 6.18 13.40
N ARG A 65 5.66 6.30 14.63
CA ARG A 65 5.22 7.31 15.61
C ARG A 65 5.50 8.75 15.19
N THR A 66 6.42 8.96 14.24
CA THR A 66 6.70 10.31 13.70
C THR A 66 5.67 10.77 12.67
N PHE A 67 4.81 9.88 12.17
CA PHE A 67 3.83 10.21 11.15
C PHE A 67 2.64 10.96 11.75
N ASN A 68 2.30 12.08 11.15
CA ASN A 68 1.05 12.78 11.43
C ASN A 68 -0.03 12.31 10.44
N ILE A 69 -0.69 11.20 10.76
CA ILE A 69 -1.71 10.57 9.92
C ILE A 69 -3.00 11.37 10.00
N LYS A 70 -3.52 11.79 8.84
CA LYS A 70 -4.75 12.58 8.70
C LYS A 70 -5.91 11.80 8.07
N SER A 71 -5.60 10.69 7.38
CA SER A 71 -6.61 9.83 6.77
C SER A 71 -7.35 8.99 7.80
N SER A 72 -8.62 8.69 7.52
CA SER A 72 -9.48 7.89 8.41
C SER A 72 -10.08 6.65 7.74
N GLY A 73 -9.77 6.43 6.46
CA GLY A 73 -10.32 5.33 5.67
C GLY A 73 -9.22 4.48 5.01
N PHE A 74 -9.56 3.84 3.90
CA PHE A 74 -8.61 2.99 3.17
C PHE A 74 -7.43 3.77 2.56
N GLU A 75 -7.57 5.06 2.36
CA GLU A 75 -6.51 5.97 1.92
C GLU A 75 -5.32 6.06 2.89
N PHE A 76 -5.48 5.59 4.12
CA PHE A 76 -4.41 5.38 5.09
C PHE A 76 -3.21 4.62 4.49
N GLU A 77 -3.49 3.65 3.64
CA GLU A 77 -2.46 2.87 2.98
C GLU A 77 -1.53 3.74 2.12
N ILE A 78 -2.11 4.72 1.42
CA ILE A 78 -1.36 5.67 0.60
C ILE A 78 -0.56 6.64 1.47
N GLU A 79 -1.19 7.19 2.50
CA GLU A 79 -0.57 8.19 3.37
C GLU A 79 0.65 7.62 4.11
N VAL A 80 0.56 6.40 4.62
CA VAL A 80 1.70 5.73 5.28
C VAL A 80 2.87 5.55 4.32
N LEU A 81 2.62 5.06 3.10
CA LEU A 81 3.67 4.84 2.11
C LEU A 81 4.31 6.17 1.67
N ALA A 82 3.49 7.20 1.42
CA ALA A 82 3.97 8.51 1.02
C ALA A 82 4.83 9.16 2.11
N ASN A 83 4.37 9.13 3.35
CA ASN A 83 5.16 9.62 4.50
C ASN A 83 6.49 8.88 4.62
N PHE A 84 6.48 7.55 4.46
CA PHE A 84 7.69 6.76 4.53
C PHE A 84 8.72 7.15 3.47
N LEU A 85 8.27 7.35 2.23
CA LEU A 85 9.16 7.74 1.11
C LEU A 85 9.74 9.16 1.24
N LYS A 86 9.04 10.08 1.90
CA LYS A 86 9.57 11.44 2.16
C LYS A 86 10.87 11.46 2.96
N TYR A 87 11.11 10.46 3.78
CA TYR A 87 12.32 10.35 4.57
C TYR A 87 13.46 9.60 3.87
N ASN A 88 13.43 9.51 2.53
CA ASN A 88 14.44 8.80 1.72
C ASN A 88 14.64 7.34 2.14
N LYS A 89 13.58 6.70 2.59
CA LYS A 89 13.57 5.30 2.99
C LYS A 89 13.20 4.40 1.81
N THR A 90 13.48 3.14 1.92
CA THR A 90 13.21 2.15 0.84
C THR A 90 12.00 1.28 1.16
N ILE A 91 11.22 0.97 0.15
CA ILE A 91 10.12 0.00 0.23
C ILE A 91 10.57 -1.28 -0.46
N SER A 92 10.44 -2.40 0.22
CA SER A 92 10.67 -3.74 -0.32
C SER A 92 9.39 -4.56 -0.27
N GLU A 93 9.27 -5.55 -1.14
CA GLU A 93 8.10 -6.40 -1.17
C GLU A 93 8.47 -7.86 -0.93
N VAL A 94 7.58 -8.59 -0.26
CA VAL A 94 7.65 -10.04 -0.10
C VAL A 94 6.33 -10.65 -0.55
N PRO A 95 6.35 -11.83 -1.18
CA PRO A 95 5.12 -12.50 -1.60
C PRO A 95 4.35 -13.02 -0.38
N ILE A 96 3.02 -12.84 -0.42
CA ILE A 96 2.09 -13.38 0.58
C ILE A 96 0.99 -14.20 -0.09
N ASN A 97 0.50 -15.21 0.61
CA ASN A 97 -0.74 -15.89 0.24
C ASN A 97 -1.93 -14.98 0.58
N TYR A 98 -2.95 -14.99 -0.25
CA TYR A 98 -4.11 -14.15 -0.05
C TYR A 98 -5.41 -14.90 -0.36
N SER A 99 -6.32 -14.87 0.60
CA SER A 99 -7.70 -15.29 0.41
C SER A 99 -8.62 -14.10 0.66
N GLY A 100 -9.19 -13.57 -0.42
CA GLY A 100 -10.08 -12.40 -0.35
C GLY A 100 -11.45 -12.79 0.21
N ARG A 101 -12.04 -11.91 1.01
CA ARG A 101 -13.43 -12.03 1.43
C ARG A 101 -14.36 -11.75 0.24
N SER A 102 -15.43 -12.53 0.12
CA SER A 102 -16.54 -12.25 -0.78
C SER A 102 -17.39 -11.08 -0.27
N TYR A 103 -18.30 -10.56 -1.10
CA TYR A 103 -19.24 -9.53 -0.63
C TYR A 103 -20.17 -10.03 0.48
N SER A 104 -20.55 -11.31 0.44
CA SER A 104 -21.33 -11.96 1.50
C SER A 104 -20.54 -12.09 2.82
N GLU A 105 -19.23 -12.13 2.77
CA GLU A 105 -18.32 -12.18 3.92
C GLU A 105 -17.88 -10.78 4.40
N GLY A 106 -18.54 -9.72 3.96
CA GLY A 106 -18.31 -8.36 4.42
C GLY A 106 -17.16 -7.61 3.74
N LYS A 107 -16.92 -7.85 2.45
CA LYS A 107 -16.00 -7.02 1.65
C LYS A 107 -16.48 -5.57 1.61
N LYS A 108 -15.71 -4.63 2.19
CA LYS A 108 -16.12 -3.22 2.38
C LYS A 108 -15.60 -2.27 1.30
N ILE A 109 -14.55 -2.64 0.55
CA ILE A 109 -13.92 -1.75 -0.44
C ILE A 109 -14.87 -1.48 -1.61
N LYS A 110 -15.11 -0.19 -1.88
CA LYS A 110 -15.96 0.31 -2.95
C LYS A 110 -15.11 1.00 -4.04
N THR A 111 -15.68 1.23 -5.20
CA THR A 111 -15.01 1.95 -6.30
C THR A 111 -14.57 3.37 -5.92
N ILE A 112 -15.34 4.04 -5.06
CA ILE A 112 -15.02 5.38 -4.55
C ILE A 112 -13.70 5.41 -3.77
N ASP A 113 -13.30 4.31 -3.14
CA ASP A 113 -12.06 4.23 -2.39
C ASP A 113 -10.84 4.32 -3.33
N GLY A 114 -10.97 3.84 -4.58
CA GLY A 114 -9.95 4.01 -5.60
C GLY A 114 -9.72 5.48 -5.98
N PHE A 115 -10.79 6.28 -6.10
CA PHE A 115 -10.68 7.73 -6.33
C PHE A 115 -10.05 8.46 -5.13
N LYS A 116 -10.38 8.05 -3.90
CA LYS A 116 -9.73 8.57 -2.69
C LYS A 116 -8.23 8.27 -2.69
N TYR A 117 -7.82 7.08 -3.11
CA TYR A 117 -6.39 6.74 -3.25
C TYR A 117 -5.67 7.70 -4.19
N ILE A 118 -6.24 7.95 -5.37
CA ILE A 118 -5.67 8.89 -6.35
C ILE A 118 -5.57 10.30 -5.76
N TYR A 119 -6.65 10.80 -5.15
CA TYR A 119 -6.65 12.11 -4.49
C TYR A 119 -5.54 12.20 -3.44
N TRP A 120 -5.41 11.20 -2.56
CA TRP A 120 -4.38 11.19 -1.51
C TRP A 120 -2.95 11.05 -2.06
N MET A 121 -2.74 10.36 -3.17
CA MET A 121 -1.43 10.33 -3.84
C MET A 121 -0.98 11.72 -4.24
N PHE A 122 -1.85 12.49 -4.91
CA PHE A 122 -1.55 13.87 -5.30
C PHE A 122 -1.46 14.81 -4.11
N LYS A 123 -2.36 14.69 -3.16
CA LYS A 123 -2.35 15.49 -1.94
C LYS A 123 -1.03 15.33 -1.18
N THR A 124 -0.63 14.11 -0.90
CA THR A 124 0.59 13.85 -0.14
C THR A 124 1.87 14.20 -0.91
N ARG A 125 1.82 14.16 -2.25
CA ARG A 125 2.96 14.55 -3.09
C ARG A 125 3.12 16.06 -3.23
N LEU A 126 2.02 16.80 -3.38
CA LEU A 126 2.03 18.21 -3.77
C LEU A 126 1.80 19.17 -2.59
N TRP A 127 1.04 18.78 -1.58
CA TRP A 127 0.56 19.71 -0.52
C TRP A 127 1.29 19.60 0.81
N GLU A 128 2.11 18.59 1.01
CA GLU A 128 2.81 18.39 2.28
C GLU A 128 4.31 18.71 2.20
N GLU A 129 4.72 19.57 1.29
CA GLU A 129 6.09 20.12 1.25
C GLU A 129 6.31 21.30 2.19
N ASN A 130 5.35 21.60 3.10
CA ASN A 130 5.49 22.64 4.11
C ASN A 130 5.35 22.08 5.52
#